data_f7893a3dbc5d95517231bff4cc01dd86
#
_entry.id   f7893a3dbc5d95517231bff4cc01dd86
#
_cell.length_a   1.000
_cell.length_b   1.000
_cell.length_c   1.000
_cell.angle_alpha   90.00
_cell.angle_beta   90.00
_cell.angle_gamma   90.00
#
_symmetry.space_group_name_H-M   'P 1'
#
loop_
_entity.id
_entity.type
_entity.pdbx_description
1 polymer ?
#
loop_
_entity_poly.entity_id
_entity_poly.type
_entity_poly.pdbx_seq_one_letter_code
_entity_poly.pdbx_strand_id
1 'polypeptide(L)'
;MIPLLLLLACSRPFLDAGPCQERFTGPGIAECEVPGWEDRAYDLVLPPDYDGETPVPLVLALHGGGGNKQAAERTTCSEGEVEDESCLHKHAQDNGYAVLFPNGTGFGLLPELRTWNAGGGDDEWRCASGKACERGIDDVGYIQDLLDDVEGRAAIDTSRIYATGLSNGGAMSHRLACELSDRITAIAAVGGANQFTTTGTCAPERPVPVLHVHGTADPCWSYEQGSPDCPVGGGDLPHVGVDRTMDEWAALLGCDGGTVEEALPDTAQDGTTTVRITWTGCEAPLEHLRVEGGGHAWPDGYAYLKEKTIGPVPRDWGNELIWDFLGAQEL
;
A
#
# COMPACT_ATOMS: atom_id res chain seq x y z
N MET A 1 -27.31 15.44 8.85
CA MET A 1 -26.48 16.45 8.14
C MET A 1 -25.06 16.16 8.57
N ILE A 2 -24.36 15.36 7.78
CA ILE A 2 -22.94 15.05 7.97
C ILE A 2 -22.20 16.34 7.61
N PRO A 3 -21.35 16.89 8.46
CA PRO A 3 -20.52 17.99 8.04
C PRO A 3 -19.55 17.46 6.99
N LEU A 4 -19.77 17.91 5.76
CA LEU A 4 -18.81 17.81 4.68
C LEU A 4 -17.55 18.54 5.16
N LEU A 5 -16.63 17.81 5.81
CA LEU A 5 -15.27 18.30 5.99
C LEU A 5 -14.69 18.37 4.58
N LEU A 6 -14.86 19.55 3.97
CA LEU A 6 -13.94 19.97 2.92
C LEU A 6 -12.54 19.78 3.52
N LEU A 7 -11.82 18.77 3.05
CA LEU A 7 -10.39 18.79 3.00
C LEU A 7 -10.06 20.01 2.14
N LEU A 8 -9.99 21.18 2.78
CA LEU A 8 -9.36 22.35 2.21
C LEU A 8 -7.97 21.88 1.83
N ALA A 9 -7.80 21.66 0.55
CA ALA A 9 -6.51 21.61 -0.08
C ALA A 9 -5.78 22.89 0.36
N CYS A 10 -5.02 22.82 1.44
CA CYS A 10 -3.88 23.69 1.57
C CYS A 10 -3.08 23.44 0.30
N SER A 11 -2.97 24.44 -0.53
CA SER A 11 -2.18 24.46 -1.75
C SER A 11 -0.70 24.31 -1.37
N ARG A 12 -0.28 23.07 -1.10
CA ARG A 12 1.12 22.67 -1.05
C ARG A 12 1.40 21.97 -2.35
N PRO A 13 2.52 22.25 -2.99
CA PRO A 13 2.86 21.63 -4.24
C PRO A 13 2.91 20.11 -4.01
N PHE A 14 2.12 19.37 -4.72
CA PHE A 14 2.39 17.99 -5.03
C PHE A 14 3.68 17.95 -5.85
N LEU A 15 4.32 16.80 -5.97
CA LEU A 15 5.43 16.67 -6.89
C LEU A 15 5.00 17.27 -8.24
N ASP A 16 5.77 18.24 -8.72
CA ASP A 16 5.44 18.96 -9.97
C ASP A 16 5.74 18.03 -11.14
N ALA A 17 4.73 17.21 -11.47
CA ALA A 17 4.83 16.20 -12.51
C ALA A 17 4.78 16.87 -13.90
N GLY A 18 5.79 16.61 -14.69
CA GLY A 18 5.79 16.98 -16.11
C GLY A 18 4.80 16.13 -16.91
N PRO A 19 4.58 16.46 -18.19
CA PRO A 19 3.70 15.71 -19.07
C PRO A 19 4.24 14.29 -19.33
N CYS A 20 3.33 13.36 -19.58
CA CYS A 20 3.67 12.00 -19.98
C CYS A 20 4.47 11.98 -21.29
N GLN A 21 5.48 11.12 -21.34
CA GLN A 21 6.34 10.93 -22.52
C GLN A 21 6.10 9.54 -23.11
N GLU A 22 6.28 9.41 -24.43
CA GLU A 22 6.25 8.08 -25.09
C GLU A 22 7.35 7.17 -24.55
N ARG A 23 8.51 7.75 -24.24
CA ARG A 23 9.65 7.06 -23.61
C ARG A 23 10.41 8.03 -22.71
N PHE A 24 10.70 7.58 -21.50
CA PHE A 24 11.55 8.33 -20.57
C PHE A 24 13.03 8.02 -20.81
N THR A 25 13.83 9.07 -20.96
CA THR A 25 15.26 8.97 -21.24
C THR A 25 16.14 9.59 -20.16
N GLY A 26 15.53 9.98 -19.04
CA GLY A 26 16.21 10.61 -17.89
C GLY A 26 15.31 10.65 -16.65
N PRO A 27 15.87 11.13 -15.54
CA PRO A 27 15.16 11.22 -14.26
C PRO A 27 14.02 12.23 -14.32
N GLY A 28 13.12 12.15 -13.35
CA GLY A 28 12.06 13.12 -13.16
C GLY A 28 10.74 12.51 -12.72
N ILE A 29 9.71 13.34 -12.77
CA ILE A 29 8.37 12.96 -12.38
C ILE A 29 7.43 13.26 -13.55
N ALA A 30 6.56 12.32 -13.87
CA ALA A 30 5.59 12.49 -14.93
C ALA A 30 4.22 11.98 -14.52
N GLU A 31 3.17 12.73 -14.91
CA GLU A 31 1.78 12.28 -14.82
C GLU A 31 1.36 11.65 -16.14
N CYS A 32 0.86 10.42 -16.08
CA CYS A 32 0.37 9.68 -17.24
C CYS A 32 -1.02 9.08 -16.96
N GLU A 33 -1.71 8.70 -18.04
CA GLU A 33 -2.94 7.92 -18.00
C GLU A 33 -2.72 6.58 -18.70
N VAL A 34 -3.33 5.53 -18.19
CA VAL A 34 -3.30 4.21 -18.83
C VAL A 34 -4.31 4.17 -19.96
N PRO A 35 -3.91 3.85 -21.20
CA PRO A 35 -4.84 3.76 -22.31
C PRO A 35 -6.01 2.79 -22.02
N GLY A 36 -7.24 3.25 -22.23
CA GLY A 36 -8.47 2.47 -21.97
C GLY A 36 -8.98 2.56 -20.53
N TRP A 37 -8.28 3.26 -19.63
CA TRP A 37 -8.69 3.48 -18.24
C TRP A 37 -8.83 4.98 -17.96
N GLU A 38 -9.83 5.59 -18.58
CA GLU A 38 -10.11 7.02 -18.43
C GLU A 38 -10.29 7.39 -16.94
N ASP A 39 -9.86 8.60 -16.59
CA ASP A 39 -9.88 9.14 -15.22
C ASP A 39 -8.95 8.41 -14.20
N ARG A 40 -8.02 7.55 -14.67
CA ARG A 40 -7.08 6.82 -13.80
C ARG A 40 -5.63 7.18 -14.13
N ALA A 41 -5.26 8.42 -13.81
CA ALA A 41 -3.89 8.89 -13.94
C ALA A 41 -2.97 8.26 -12.89
N TYR A 42 -1.68 8.20 -13.20
CA TYR A 42 -0.62 7.82 -12.28
C TYR A 42 0.53 8.82 -12.31
N ASP A 43 1.26 8.95 -11.20
CA ASP A 43 2.53 9.65 -11.17
C ASP A 43 3.66 8.61 -11.15
N LEU A 44 4.60 8.73 -12.09
CA LEU A 44 5.84 7.96 -12.15
C LEU A 44 6.99 8.84 -11.70
N VAL A 45 7.68 8.42 -10.64
CA VAL A 45 8.89 9.06 -10.11
C VAL A 45 10.08 8.20 -10.51
N LEU A 46 10.96 8.74 -11.36
CA LEU A 46 12.20 8.07 -11.79
C LEU A 46 13.39 8.57 -10.97
N PRO A 47 14.33 7.68 -10.59
CA PRO A 47 15.45 8.06 -9.73
C PRO A 47 16.41 9.05 -10.42
N PRO A 48 17.21 9.84 -9.65
CA PRO A 48 18.08 10.87 -10.19
C PRO A 48 19.11 10.38 -11.22
N ASP A 49 19.56 9.13 -11.06
CA ASP A 49 20.56 8.52 -11.95
C ASP A 49 19.94 7.72 -13.11
N TYR A 50 18.62 7.78 -13.30
CA TYR A 50 17.94 7.08 -14.38
C TYR A 50 18.42 7.59 -15.75
N ASP A 51 18.90 6.70 -16.61
CA ASP A 51 19.49 7.01 -17.92
C ASP A 51 18.62 6.61 -19.14
N GLY A 52 17.45 6.00 -18.88
CA GLY A 52 16.52 5.51 -19.91
C GLY A 52 16.91 4.16 -20.54
N GLU A 53 18.03 3.58 -20.16
CA GLU A 53 18.55 2.31 -20.72
C GLU A 53 18.74 1.23 -19.66
N THR A 54 19.30 1.60 -18.49
CA THR A 54 19.53 0.67 -17.39
C THR A 54 18.21 0.40 -16.64
N PRO A 55 17.77 -0.88 -16.57
CA PRO A 55 16.53 -1.21 -15.87
C PRO A 55 16.61 -0.89 -14.37
N VAL A 56 15.57 -0.23 -13.84
CA VAL A 56 15.45 0.11 -12.43
C VAL A 56 14.28 -0.63 -11.78
N PRO A 57 14.38 -1.03 -10.51
CA PRO A 57 13.26 -1.62 -9.76
C PRO A 57 12.08 -0.63 -9.64
N LEU A 58 10.88 -1.15 -9.44
CA LEU A 58 9.64 -0.37 -9.34
C LEU A 58 8.86 -0.69 -8.07
N VAL A 59 8.38 0.34 -7.39
CA VAL A 59 7.44 0.18 -6.26
C VAL A 59 6.10 0.85 -6.59
N LEU A 60 5.02 0.07 -6.54
CA LEU A 60 3.65 0.58 -6.58
C LEU A 60 3.24 0.99 -5.17
N ALA A 61 2.96 2.27 -4.96
CA ALA A 61 2.46 2.81 -3.70
C ALA A 61 0.97 3.15 -3.81
N LEU A 62 0.12 2.29 -3.24
CA LEU A 62 -1.33 2.32 -3.40
C LEU A 62 -1.98 3.16 -2.28
N HIS A 63 -2.84 4.10 -2.65
CA HIS A 63 -3.54 4.95 -1.69
C HIS A 63 -4.60 4.19 -0.88
N GLY A 64 -4.91 4.69 0.32
CA GLY A 64 -6.02 4.22 1.13
C GLY A 64 -7.40 4.60 0.57
N GLY A 65 -8.45 4.01 1.12
CA GLY A 65 -9.82 4.30 0.72
C GLY A 65 -10.21 5.76 0.92
N GLY A 66 -10.78 6.39 -0.12
CA GLY A 66 -11.10 7.81 -0.16
C GLY A 66 -9.89 8.72 -0.46
N GLY A 67 -8.70 8.13 -0.65
CA GLY A 67 -7.50 8.83 -1.11
C GLY A 67 -7.40 8.89 -2.65
N ASN A 68 -6.22 9.25 -3.11
CA ASN A 68 -5.80 9.30 -4.50
C ASN A 68 -4.27 9.19 -4.55
N LYS A 69 -3.66 9.30 -5.73
CA LYS A 69 -2.20 9.23 -5.90
C LYS A 69 -1.43 10.22 -5.01
N GLN A 70 -1.92 11.46 -4.88
CA GLN A 70 -1.30 12.47 -4.02
C GLN A 70 -1.44 12.13 -2.51
N ALA A 71 -2.54 11.50 -2.13
CA ALA A 71 -2.70 11.02 -0.76
C ALA A 71 -1.73 9.88 -0.43
N ALA A 72 -1.48 8.96 -1.37
CA ALA A 72 -0.48 7.91 -1.21
C ALA A 72 0.92 8.51 -0.99
N GLU A 73 1.30 9.48 -1.81
CA GLU A 73 2.57 10.18 -1.70
C GLU A 73 2.73 10.84 -0.32
N ARG A 74 1.77 11.67 0.07
CA ARG A 74 1.84 12.44 1.32
C ARG A 74 1.81 11.59 2.58
N THR A 75 1.03 10.52 2.60
CA THR A 75 0.91 9.69 3.81
C THR A 75 2.20 8.95 4.16
N THR A 76 3.11 8.79 3.21
CA THR A 76 4.40 8.14 3.43
C THR A 76 5.51 9.10 3.91
N CYS A 77 5.21 10.40 4.04
CA CYS A 77 6.14 11.44 4.50
C CYS A 77 5.82 11.83 5.95
N SER A 78 6.81 12.04 6.81
CA SER A 78 6.62 12.32 8.24
C SER A 78 5.75 13.57 8.50
N GLU A 79 6.00 14.65 7.78
CA GLU A 79 5.29 15.92 7.93
C GLU A 79 4.20 16.14 6.86
N GLY A 80 4.05 15.18 5.93
CA GLY A 80 3.15 15.28 4.78
C GLY A 80 3.60 16.30 3.73
N GLU A 81 4.86 16.69 3.78
CA GLU A 81 5.54 17.51 2.78
C GLU A 81 6.27 16.59 1.81
N VAL A 82 5.88 16.61 0.55
CA VAL A 82 6.45 15.70 -0.48
C VAL A 82 7.91 15.99 -0.82
N GLU A 83 8.45 17.11 -0.34
CA GLU A 83 9.87 17.46 -0.43
C GLU A 83 10.71 16.86 0.70
N ASP A 84 10.08 16.26 1.72
CA ASP A 84 10.76 15.71 2.89
C ASP A 84 11.52 14.43 2.54
N GLU A 85 12.76 14.31 3.03
CA GLU A 85 13.62 13.13 2.83
C GLU A 85 13.04 11.86 3.47
N SER A 86 12.09 11.98 4.40
CA SER A 86 11.38 10.85 5.00
C SER A 86 10.39 10.15 4.07
N CYS A 87 10.03 10.77 2.93
CA CYS A 87 9.04 10.23 2.02
C CYS A 87 9.49 8.92 1.36
N LEU A 88 8.54 8.01 1.10
CA LEU A 88 8.80 6.73 0.44
C LEU A 88 9.56 6.92 -0.89
N HIS A 89 9.14 7.89 -1.71
CA HIS A 89 9.78 8.12 -3.01
C HIS A 89 11.20 8.70 -2.89
N LYS A 90 11.54 9.41 -1.80
CA LYS A 90 12.91 9.85 -1.54
C LYS A 90 13.82 8.67 -1.20
N HIS A 91 13.38 7.81 -0.28
CA HIS A 91 14.09 6.55 -0.01
C HIS A 91 14.27 5.71 -1.27
N ALA A 92 13.23 5.65 -2.14
CA ALA A 92 13.31 4.99 -3.43
C ALA A 92 14.40 5.57 -4.31
N GLN A 93 14.38 6.88 -4.49
CA GLN A 93 15.33 7.59 -5.33
C GLN A 93 16.78 7.39 -4.86
N ASP A 94 17.03 7.43 -3.54
CA ASP A 94 18.35 7.23 -2.96
C ASP A 94 18.89 5.81 -3.18
N ASN A 95 17.99 4.84 -3.38
CA ASN A 95 18.34 3.45 -3.66
C ASN A 95 18.22 3.07 -5.15
N GLY A 96 17.98 4.03 -6.03
CA GLY A 96 17.89 3.82 -7.48
C GLY A 96 16.60 3.14 -7.96
N TYR A 97 15.50 3.27 -7.19
CA TYR A 97 14.18 2.71 -7.52
C TYR A 97 13.26 3.76 -8.15
N ALA A 98 12.41 3.32 -9.06
CA ALA A 98 11.25 4.09 -9.49
C ALA A 98 10.07 3.86 -8.53
N VAL A 99 9.21 4.88 -8.37
CA VAL A 99 7.95 4.77 -7.62
C VAL A 99 6.78 5.15 -8.50
N LEU A 100 5.70 4.39 -8.36
CA LEU A 100 4.48 4.57 -9.11
C LEU A 100 3.33 4.82 -8.12
N PHE A 101 2.67 5.97 -8.26
CA PHE A 101 1.49 6.34 -7.48
C PHE A 101 0.25 6.34 -8.39
N PRO A 102 -0.48 5.23 -8.50
CA PRO A 102 -1.65 5.16 -9.35
C PRO A 102 -2.92 5.64 -8.65
N ASN A 103 -3.87 6.12 -9.43
CA ASN A 103 -5.24 6.39 -8.99
C ASN A 103 -6.11 5.13 -9.08
N GLY A 104 -6.80 4.82 -7.99
CA GLY A 104 -7.90 3.86 -7.97
C GLY A 104 -9.16 4.38 -8.65
N THR A 105 -10.27 3.68 -8.48
CA THR A 105 -11.58 4.04 -9.03
C THR A 105 -12.22 5.18 -8.26
N GLY A 106 -12.66 6.23 -8.94
CA GLY A 106 -13.32 7.39 -8.36
C GLY A 106 -14.80 7.16 -7.98
N PHE A 107 -15.32 8.00 -7.09
CA PHE A 107 -16.72 7.97 -6.63
C PHE A 107 -17.59 8.97 -7.41
N GLY A 108 -17.91 8.71 -8.67
CA GLY A 108 -18.87 9.47 -9.45
C GLY A 108 -18.77 11.00 -9.33
N LEU A 109 -19.56 11.64 -8.46
CA LEU A 109 -19.57 13.10 -8.25
C LEU A 109 -18.36 13.63 -7.43
N LEU A 110 -17.57 12.77 -6.84
CA LEU A 110 -16.37 13.11 -6.06
C LEU A 110 -15.18 12.32 -6.63
N PRO A 111 -14.70 12.69 -7.83
CA PRO A 111 -13.69 11.92 -8.56
C PRO A 111 -12.34 11.84 -7.82
N GLU A 112 -12.06 12.77 -6.92
CA GLU A 112 -10.85 12.78 -6.10
C GLU A 112 -10.88 11.78 -4.94
N LEU A 113 -12.07 11.28 -4.56
CA LEU A 113 -12.20 10.21 -3.58
C LEU A 113 -12.19 8.88 -4.31
N ARG A 114 -11.13 8.11 -4.13
CA ARG A 114 -10.87 6.88 -4.87
C ARG A 114 -10.72 5.67 -3.96
N THR A 115 -10.88 4.49 -4.53
CA THR A 115 -10.78 3.22 -3.81
C THR A 115 -10.35 2.11 -4.75
N TRP A 116 -9.96 0.98 -4.16
CA TRP A 116 -9.59 -0.25 -4.84
C TRP A 116 -10.60 -1.36 -4.53
N ASN A 117 -10.87 -2.21 -5.50
CA ASN A 117 -11.55 -3.47 -5.27
C ASN A 117 -10.57 -4.49 -4.68
N ALA A 118 -10.40 -4.44 -3.37
CA ALA A 118 -9.50 -5.32 -2.63
C ALA A 118 -10.22 -6.50 -1.95
N GLY A 119 -11.46 -6.79 -2.36
CA GLY A 119 -12.27 -7.90 -1.83
C GLY A 119 -13.37 -7.48 -0.86
N GLY A 120 -14.16 -8.43 -0.41
CA GLY A 120 -15.39 -8.22 0.35
C GLY A 120 -16.56 -7.78 -0.53
N GLY A 121 -17.62 -7.26 0.09
CA GLY A 121 -18.77 -6.69 -0.62
C GLY A 121 -19.92 -7.66 -0.84
N ASP A 122 -20.01 -8.69 -0.04
CA ASP A 122 -21.13 -9.61 0.04
C ASP A 122 -21.98 -9.38 1.31
N ASP A 123 -22.90 -10.30 1.60
CA ASP A 123 -23.79 -10.22 2.78
C ASP A 123 -23.08 -10.51 4.11
N GLU A 124 -21.86 -11.05 4.08
CA GLU A 124 -21.09 -11.45 5.27
C GLU A 124 -19.89 -10.53 5.51
N TRP A 125 -19.27 -10.03 4.43
CA TRP A 125 -18.03 -9.28 4.48
C TRP A 125 -18.15 -7.91 3.82
N ARG A 126 -17.60 -6.93 4.49
CA ARG A 126 -17.56 -5.57 3.99
C ARG A 126 -16.60 -5.43 2.81
N CYS A 127 -16.88 -4.51 1.90
CA CYS A 127 -15.85 -4.00 0.99
C CYS A 127 -14.64 -3.50 1.78
N ALA A 128 -13.44 -3.78 1.32
CA ALA A 128 -12.22 -3.25 1.94
C ALA A 128 -12.28 -1.72 2.13
N SER A 129 -12.85 -1.01 1.17
CA SER A 129 -13.27 0.39 1.30
C SER A 129 -14.19 0.80 0.15
N GLY A 130 -15.01 1.82 0.37
CA GLY A 130 -15.90 2.35 -0.66
C GLY A 130 -16.83 1.30 -1.24
N LYS A 131 -17.00 1.29 -2.57
CA LYS A 131 -17.92 0.40 -3.29
C LYS A 131 -17.31 -0.22 -4.55
N ALA A 132 -16.00 -0.20 -4.71
CA ALA A 132 -15.36 -0.75 -5.89
C ALA A 132 -15.58 -2.27 -5.99
N CYS A 133 -15.58 -2.99 -4.86
CA CYS A 133 -15.85 -4.42 -4.81
C CYS A 133 -17.31 -4.75 -5.15
N GLU A 134 -18.30 -4.02 -4.58
CA GLU A 134 -19.72 -4.19 -4.91
C GLU A 134 -20.01 -3.95 -6.40
N ARG A 135 -19.23 -3.07 -7.02
CA ARG A 135 -19.34 -2.74 -8.46
C ARG A 135 -18.56 -3.70 -9.36
N GLY A 136 -17.81 -4.64 -8.77
CA GLY A 136 -16.98 -5.58 -9.51
C GLY A 136 -15.92 -4.92 -10.38
N ILE A 137 -15.32 -3.80 -9.91
CA ILE A 137 -14.29 -3.10 -10.67
C ILE A 137 -13.07 -4.00 -10.83
N ASP A 138 -12.55 -4.08 -12.05
CA ASP A 138 -11.35 -4.86 -12.39
C ASP A 138 -10.08 -4.03 -12.14
N ASP A 139 -9.74 -3.87 -10.86
CA ASP A 139 -8.53 -3.13 -10.49
C ASP A 139 -7.25 -3.96 -10.70
N VAL A 140 -7.35 -5.29 -10.74
CA VAL A 140 -6.20 -6.17 -11.08
C VAL A 140 -5.84 -6.01 -12.55
N GLY A 141 -6.82 -6.07 -13.46
CA GLY A 141 -6.61 -5.79 -14.88
C GLY A 141 -6.07 -4.39 -15.13
N TYR A 142 -6.56 -3.38 -14.38
CA TYR A 142 -5.99 -2.03 -14.46
C TYR A 142 -4.51 -2.00 -14.06
N ILE A 143 -4.12 -2.62 -12.96
CA ILE A 143 -2.70 -2.65 -12.54
C ILE A 143 -1.83 -3.40 -13.53
N GLN A 144 -2.35 -4.45 -14.15
CA GLN A 144 -1.64 -5.18 -15.21
C GLN A 144 -1.37 -4.27 -16.42
N ASP A 145 -2.40 -3.60 -16.94
CA ASP A 145 -2.27 -2.66 -18.07
C ASP A 145 -1.37 -1.46 -17.71
N LEU A 146 -1.43 -1.00 -16.44
CA LEU A 146 -0.57 0.04 -15.93
C LEU A 146 0.91 -0.37 -15.94
N LEU A 147 1.24 -1.57 -15.49
CA LEU A 147 2.60 -2.09 -15.52
C LEU A 147 3.11 -2.22 -16.97
N ASP A 148 2.26 -2.71 -17.88
CA ASP A 148 2.59 -2.83 -19.30
C ASP A 148 2.86 -1.44 -19.94
N ASP A 149 2.06 -0.41 -19.58
CA ASP A 149 2.25 0.97 -20.06
C ASP A 149 3.57 1.57 -19.53
N VAL A 150 3.87 1.38 -18.24
CA VAL A 150 5.11 1.87 -17.62
C VAL A 150 6.34 1.19 -18.21
N GLU A 151 6.32 -0.13 -18.38
CA GLU A 151 7.41 -0.91 -19.00
C GLU A 151 7.63 -0.54 -20.48
N GLY A 152 6.56 -0.15 -21.18
CA GLY A 152 6.64 0.38 -22.54
C GLY A 152 7.33 1.75 -22.61
N ARG A 153 7.31 2.54 -21.53
CA ARG A 153 7.82 3.91 -21.46
C ARG A 153 9.17 4.03 -20.74
N ALA A 154 9.44 3.18 -19.78
CA ALA A 154 10.64 3.22 -18.94
C ALA A 154 11.35 1.86 -18.90
N ALA A 155 12.67 1.88 -18.75
CA ALA A 155 13.44 0.67 -18.50
C ALA A 155 13.20 0.22 -17.04
N ILE A 156 12.25 -0.71 -16.85
CA ILE A 156 11.91 -1.29 -15.55
C ILE A 156 12.51 -2.69 -15.44
N ASP A 157 13.08 -2.98 -14.29
CA ASP A 157 13.52 -4.33 -13.93
C ASP A 157 12.31 -5.16 -13.51
N THR A 158 11.79 -5.96 -14.41
CA THR A 158 10.59 -6.78 -14.19
C THR A 158 10.77 -7.90 -13.18
N SER A 159 12.00 -8.19 -12.75
CA SER A 159 12.28 -9.10 -11.65
C SER A 159 12.17 -8.45 -10.28
N ARG A 160 12.01 -7.12 -10.22
CA ARG A 160 11.94 -6.33 -8.98
C ARG A 160 10.82 -5.30 -9.03
N ILE A 161 9.57 -5.78 -9.06
CA ILE A 161 8.34 -4.98 -9.00
C ILE A 161 7.63 -5.30 -7.68
N TYR A 162 7.44 -4.29 -6.86
CA TYR A 162 6.87 -4.42 -5.51
C TYR A 162 5.57 -3.65 -5.38
N ALA A 163 4.70 -4.10 -4.46
CA ALA A 163 3.50 -3.35 -4.11
C ALA A 163 3.44 -3.05 -2.60
N THR A 164 3.07 -1.83 -2.28
CA THR A 164 2.81 -1.38 -0.91
C THR A 164 1.60 -0.44 -0.89
N GLY A 165 1.05 -0.19 0.28
CA GLY A 165 -0.06 0.74 0.42
C GLY A 165 -0.67 0.73 1.81
N LEU A 166 -1.41 1.79 2.14
CA LEU A 166 -2.11 1.94 3.41
C LEU A 166 -3.58 1.51 3.29
N SER A 167 -4.11 0.81 4.31
CA SER A 167 -5.55 0.56 4.43
C SER A 167 -6.09 -0.25 3.22
N ASN A 168 -7.03 0.30 2.47
CA ASN A 168 -7.52 -0.28 1.22
C ASN A 168 -6.39 -0.55 0.20
N GLY A 169 -5.35 0.29 0.16
CA GLY A 169 -4.13 0.05 -0.63
C GLY A 169 -3.32 -1.14 -0.12
N GLY A 170 -3.23 -1.33 1.20
CA GLY A 170 -2.61 -2.51 1.81
C GLY A 170 -3.37 -3.79 1.48
N ALA A 171 -4.70 -3.76 1.61
CA ALA A 171 -5.56 -4.88 1.21
C ALA A 171 -5.46 -5.19 -0.30
N MET A 172 -5.32 -4.15 -1.14
CA MET A 172 -5.10 -4.34 -2.58
C MET A 172 -3.72 -4.94 -2.86
N SER A 173 -2.67 -4.59 -2.09
CA SER A 173 -1.36 -5.23 -2.21
C SER A 173 -1.43 -6.74 -1.97
N HIS A 174 -2.18 -7.18 -0.96
CA HIS A 174 -2.45 -8.61 -0.76
C HIS A 174 -3.15 -9.25 -1.96
N ARG A 175 -4.18 -8.59 -2.52
CA ARG A 175 -4.86 -9.08 -3.70
C ARG A 175 -3.94 -9.21 -4.91
N LEU A 176 -3.07 -8.23 -5.14
CA LEU A 176 -2.07 -8.29 -6.21
C LEU A 176 -1.10 -9.46 -6.03
N ALA A 177 -0.66 -9.72 -4.79
CA ALA A 177 0.17 -10.89 -4.50
C ALA A 177 -0.56 -12.21 -4.78
N CYS A 178 -1.90 -12.27 -4.60
CA CYS A 178 -2.71 -13.45 -4.92
C CYS A 178 -2.94 -13.64 -6.41
N GLU A 179 -3.15 -12.56 -7.19
CA GLU A 179 -3.64 -12.63 -8.57
C GLU A 179 -2.63 -12.19 -9.64
N LEU A 180 -1.54 -11.50 -9.25
CA LEU A 180 -0.44 -11.06 -10.13
C LEU A 180 0.93 -11.46 -9.59
N SER A 181 1.03 -12.65 -9.01
CA SER A 181 2.29 -13.14 -8.44
C SER A 181 3.39 -13.36 -9.48
N ASP A 182 3.06 -13.48 -10.76
CA ASP A 182 3.99 -13.51 -11.89
C ASP A 182 4.64 -12.15 -12.18
N ARG A 183 4.03 -11.05 -11.69
CA ARG A 183 4.49 -9.67 -11.89
C ARG A 183 4.99 -9.02 -10.59
N ILE A 184 4.33 -9.29 -9.47
CA ILE A 184 4.64 -8.67 -8.17
C ILE A 184 5.64 -9.54 -7.40
N THR A 185 6.85 -9.02 -7.23
CA THR A 185 7.98 -9.72 -6.58
C THR A 185 7.74 -9.94 -5.10
N ALA A 186 7.31 -8.90 -4.38
CA ALA A 186 6.98 -8.92 -2.95
C ALA A 186 5.99 -7.81 -2.60
N ILE A 187 5.37 -7.92 -1.44
CA ILE A 187 4.47 -6.88 -0.93
C ILE A 187 4.83 -6.44 0.49
N ALA A 188 4.51 -5.17 0.79
CA ALA A 188 4.50 -4.61 2.15
C ALA A 188 3.14 -3.93 2.40
N ALA A 189 2.22 -4.64 3.02
CA ALA A 189 0.86 -4.15 3.26
C ALA A 189 0.76 -3.46 4.63
N VAL A 190 0.26 -2.22 4.68
CA VAL A 190 0.15 -1.42 5.89
C VAL A 190 -1.32 -1.18 6.25
N GLY A 191 -1.75 -1.58 7.44
CA GLY A 191 -3.08 -1.30 7.99
C GLY A 191 -4.26 -1.81 7.15
N GLY A 192 -4.05 -2.85 6.34
CA GLY A 192 -5.08 -3.45 5.50
C GLY A 192 -4.83 -4.93 5.30
N ALA A 193 -5.70 -5.80 5.85
CA ALA A 193 -5.59 -7.25 5.81
C ALA A 193 -6.06 -7.84 4.46
N ASN A 194 -5.83 -9.13 4.23
CA ASN A 194 -6.20 -9.82 2.99
C ASN A 194 -7.72 -10.04 2.87
N GLN A 195 -8.44 -8.97 2.59
CA GLN A 195 -9.90 -9.00 2.40
C GLN A 195 -10.32 -9.81 1.16
N PHE A 196 -9.43 -10.00 0.19
CA PHE A 196 -9.74 -10.73 -1.04
C PHE A 196 -10.14 -12.19 -0.78
N THR A 197 -9.56 -12.84 0.24
CA THR A 197 -9.89 -14.25 0.58
C THR A 197 -11.33 -14.47 1.02
N THR A 198 -12.11 -13.41 1.25
CA THR A 198 -13.55 -13.51 1.56
C THR A 198 -14.42 -13.71 0.31
N THR A 199 -13.95 -13.31 -0.86
CA THR A 199 -14.72 -13.33 -2.12
C THR A 199 -13.99 -14.01 -3.27
N GLY A 200 -12.70 -14.30 -3.11
CA GLY A 200 -11.86 -14.97 -4.09
C GLY A 200 -10.95 -16.02 -3.48
N THR A 201 -10.27 -16.76 -4.32
CA THR A 201 -9.25 -17.72 -3.88
C THR A 201 -7.87 -17.12 -4.07
N CYS A 202 -7.13 -16.92 -2.99
CA CYS A 202 -5.73 -16.55 -3.07
C CYS A 202 -4.91 -17.79 -3.46
N ALA A 203 -4.41 -17.80 -4.70
CA ALA A 203 -3.66 -18.92 -5.25
C ALA A 203 -2.51 -18.40 -6.13
N PRO A 204 -1.48 -17.79 -5.52
CA PRO A 204 -0.35 -17.26 -6.26
C PRO A 204 0.37 -18.37 -7.06
N GLU A 205 0.83 -18.06 -8.27
CA GLU A 205 1.55 -19.01 -9.14
C GLU A 205 2.94 -19.38 -8.60
N ARG A 206 3.47 -18.53 -7.72
CA ARG A 206 4.73 -18.74 -7.00
C ARG A 206 4.63 -18.21 -5.57
N PRO A 207 5.52 -18.65 -4.66
CA PRO A 207 5.63 -18.06 -3.33
C PRO A 207 5.96 -16.56 -3.43
N VAL A 208 5.17 -15.70 -2.77
CA VAL A 208 5.37 -14.24 -2.74
C VAL A 208 5.82 -13.83 -1.34
N PRO A 209 6.96 -13.16 -1.17
CA PRO A 209 7.36 -12.57 0.11
C PRO A 209 6.34 -11.52 0.59
N VAL A 210 5.94 -11.61 1.86
CA VAL A 210 4.93 -10.74 2.46
C VAL A 210 5.44 -10.10 3.75
N LEU A 211 5.44 -8.76 3.78
CA LEU A 211 5.49 -7.97 5.00
C LEU A 211 4.10 -7.42 5.29
N HIS A 212 3.58 -7.64 6.49
CA HIS A 212 2.36 -7.02 6.98
C HIS A 212 2.67 -6.10 8.16
N VAL A 213 2.18 -4.87 8.12
CA VAL A 213 2.37 -3.87 9.20
C VAL A 213 1.02 -3.47 9.74
N HIS A 214 0.77 -3.59 11.05
CA HIS A 214 -0.53 -3.25 11.61
C HIS A 214 -0.48 -2.80 13.07
N GLY A 215 -1.24 -1.75 13.38
CA GLY A 215 -1.43 -1.26 14.74
C GLY A 215 -2.46 -2.04 15.52
N THR A 216 -2.15 -2.47 16.76
CA THR A 216 -3.09 -3.22 17.60
C THR A 216 -4.26 -2.38 18.12
N ALA A 217 -4.15 -1.05 18.07
CA ALA A 217 -5.21 -0.10 18.41
C ALA A 217 -5.82 0.60 17.18
N ASP A 218 -5.71 -0.02 16.00
CA ASP A 218 -6.28 0.51 14.76
C ASP A 218 -7.81 0.58 14.82
N PRO A 219 -8.42 1.78 14.79
CA PRO A 219 -9.87 1.92 14.86
C PRO A 219 -10.57 1.77 13.50
N CYS A 220 -9.82 1.78 12.39
CA CYS A 220 -10.37 1.78 11.02
C CYS A 220 -10.28 0.44 10.32
N TRP A 221 -9.29 -0.36 10.67
CA TRP A 221 -9.17 -1.76 10.30
C TRP A 221 -8.76 -2.55 11.54
N SER A 222 -9.73 -3.10 12.26
CA SER A 222 -9.47 -3.78 13.52
C SER A 222 -8.40 -4.85 13.37
N TYR A 223 -7.44 -4.88 14.29
CA TYR A 223 -6.40 -5.91 14.34
C TYR A 223 -7.03 -7.30 14.43
N GLU A 224 -7.98 -7.45 15.34
CA GLU A 224 -8.84 -8.64 15.37
C GLU A 224 -9.93 -8.55 14.30
N GLN A 225 -10.42 -9.69 13.84
CA GLN A 225 -11.55 -9.71 12.94
C GLN A 225 -12.75 -9.00 13.56
N GLY A 226 -13.33 -8.03 12.86
CA GLY A 226 -14.47 -7.29 13.40
C GLY A 226 -14.91 -6.12 12.54
N SER A 227 -15.98 -5.48 12.98
CA SER A 227 -16.51 -4.25 12.37
C SER A 227 -15.82 -3.06 13.03
N PRO A 228 -15.00 -2.30 12.30
CA PRO A 228 -14.31 -1.15 12.87
C PRO A 228 -15.26 -0.01 13.19
N ASP A 229 -14.96 0.73 14.25
CA ASP A 229 -15.66 1.97 14.63
C ASP A 229 -14.94 3.20 14.04
N CYS A 230 -14.59 3.12 12.76
CA CYS A 230 -13.90 4.21 12.08
C CYS A 230 -14.86 5.35 11.76
N PRO A 231 -14.56 6.59 12.17
CA PRO A 231 -15.40 7.75 11.88
C PRO A 231 -15.50 8.09 10.39
N VAL A 232 -14.59 7.57 9.59
CA VAL A 232 -14.54 7.74 8.13
C VAL A 232 -14.72 6.39 7.46
N GLY A 233 -15.94 6.05 7.11
CA GLY A 233 -16.21 4.84 6.34
C GLY A 233 -16.71 3.63 7.15
N GLY A 234 -17.26 3.83 8.33
CA GLY A 234 -17.89 2.79 9.16
C GLY A 234 -19.03 2.03 8.48
N GLY A 235 -19.27 0.80 8.91
CA GLY A 235 -20.38 -0.08 8.50
C GLY A 235 -20.45 -1.28 9.43
N ASP A 236 -21.58 -2.01 9.38
CA ASP A 236 -21.88 -3.08 10.35
C ASP A 236 -21.19 -4.43 10.00
N LEU A 237 -20.72 -4.60 8.78
CA LEU A 237 -20.06 -5.84 8.34
C LEU A 237 -18.55 -5.84 8.68
N PRO A 238 -17.97 -7.02 8.99
CA PRO A 238 -16.60 -7.12 9.42
C PRO A 238 -15.58 -7.01 8.26
N HIS A 239 -14.35 -6.63 8.64
CA HIS A 239 -13.14 -6.89 7.86
C HIS A 239 -12.43 -8.16 8.37
N VAL A 240 -11.60 -8.76 7.52
CA VAL A 240 -10.65 -9.81 7.93
C VAL A 240 -9.65 -9.23 8.92
N GLY A 241 -9.34 -9.98 9.99
CA GLY A 241 -8.31 -9.61 10.96
C GLY A 241 -6.91 -10.00 10.52
N VAL A 242 -5.91 -9.48 11.26
CA VAL A 242 -4.50 -9.71 10.98
C VAL A 242 -4.11 -11.18 11.17
N ASP A 243 -4.50 -11.78 12.29
CA ASP A 243 -4.14 -13.17 12.59
C ASP A 243 -4.58 -14.13 11.47
N ARG A 244 -5.83 -14.00 11.01
CA ARG A 244 -6.33 -14.79 9.89
C ARG A 244 -5.52 -14.55 8.61
N THR A 245 -5.16 -13.31 8.30
CA THR A 245 -4.34 -12.98 7.13
C THR A 245 -2.97 -13.65 7.20
N MET A 246 -2.32 -13.58 8.36
CA MET A 246 -0.99 -14.16 8.53
C MET A 246 -1.02 -15.70 8.53
N ASP A 247 -2.05 -16.31 9.13
CA ASP A 247 -2.25 -17.76 9.11
C ASP A 247 -2.48 -18.27 7.68
N GLU A 248 -3.30 -17.56 6.88
CA GLU A 248 -3.56 -17.88 5.47
C GLU A 248 -2.26 -17.79 4.64
N TRP A 249 -1.45 -16.72 4.82
CA TRP A 249 -0.15 -16.62 4.15
C TRP A 249 0.85 -17.67 4.63
N ALA A 250 0.91 -17.97 5.93
CA ALA A 250 1.77 -19.01 6.45
C ALA A 250 1.43 -20.40 5.85
N ALA A 251 0.14 -20.67 5.67
CA ALA A 251 -0.32 -21.89 5.02
C ALA A 251 0.04 -21.92 3.52
N LEU A 252 -0.16 -20.81 2.80
CA LEU A 252 0.19 -20.67 1.36
C LEU A 252 1.69 -20.82 1.12
N LEU A 253 2.52 -20.30 2.03
CA LEU A 253 3.99 -20.35 1.95
C LEU A 253 4.59 -21.59 2.62
N GLY A 254 3.76 -22.52 3.10
CA GLY A 254 4.21 -23.79 3.67
C GLY A 254 5.08 -23.65 4.92
N CYS A 255 4.88 -22.60 5.73
CA CYS A 255 5.68 -22.31 6.91
C CYS A 255 5.52 -23.43 7.97
N ASP A 256 6.57 -24.17 8.31
CA ASP A 256 6.54 -25.29 9.24
C ASP A 256 7.47 -25.15 10.46
N GLY A 257 8.30 -24.08 10.49
CA GLY A 257 9.30 -23.86 11.53
C GLY A 257 8.82 -23.02 12.73
N GLY A 258 7.55 -22.56 12.72
CA GLY A 258 7.00 -21.68 13.77
C GLY A 258 7.42 -20.22 13.59
N THR A 259 7.27 -19.41 14.65
CA THR A 259 7.54 -17.97 14.64
C THR A 259 8.70 -17.60 15.56
N VAL A 260 9.42 -16.53 15.17
CA VAL A 260 10.41 -15.84 16.01
C VAL A 260 9.92 -14.43 16.24
N GLU A 261 9.87 -13.97 17.49
CA GLU A 261 9.52 -12.61 17.86
C GLU A 261 10.75 -11.81 18.29
N GLU A 262 10.89 -10.61 17.78
CA GLU A 262 11.94 -9.66 18.13
C GLU A 262 11.30 -8.30 18.44
N ALA A 263 11.54 -7.79 19.67
CA ALA A 263 11.14 -6.43 20.00
C ALA A 263 12.12 -5.44 19.34
N LEU A 264 11.59 -4.51 18.56
CA LEU A 264 12.38 -3.45 17.96
C LEU A 264 12.66 -2.33 18.99
N PRO A 265 13.72 -1.53 18.79
CA PRO A 265 14.01 -0.39 19.67
C PRO A 265 12.83 0.59 19.75
N ASP A 266 12.48 0.99 20.97
CA ASP A 266 11.50 2.05 21.28
C ASP A 266 12.27 3.31 21.68
N THR A 267 12.37 4.27 20.79
CA THR A 267 13.15 5.52 20.95
C THR A 267 12.26 6.77 20.93
N ALA A 268 11.13 6.72 20.27
CA ALA A 268 10.24 7.86 20.05
C ALA A 268 9.40 8.22 21.28
N GLN A 269 9.14 7.26 22.17
CA GLN A 269 8.26 7.44 23.35
C GLN A 269 6.87 7.99 22.99
N ASP A 270 6.33 7.59 21.86
CA ASP A 270 5.05 8.01 21.31
C ASP A 270 3.85 7.20 21.83
N GLY A 271 4.13 6.23 22.72
CA GLY A 271 3.13 5.31 23.29
C GLY A 271 2.89 4.06 22.46
N THR A 272 3.69 3.83 21.43
CA THR A 272 3.69 2.59 20.64
C THR A 272 4.99 1.81 20.85
N THR A 273 4.96 0.52 20.58
CA THR A 273 6.15 -0.34 20.50
C THR A 273 5.98 -1.33 19.36
N THR A 274 7.06 -1.78 18.74
CA THR A 274 6.97 -2.67 17.60
C THR A 274 7.63 -4.01 17.87
N VAL A 275 6.93 -5.09 17.55
CA VAL A 275 7.45 -6.45 17.56
C VAL A 275 7.47 -6.98 16.12
N ARG A 276 8.65 -7.38 15.66
CA ARG A 276 8.79 -8.12 14.40
C ARG A 276 8.51 -9.60 14.70
N ILE A 277 7.58 -10.17 13.95
CA ILE A 277 7.24 -11.59 13.97
C ILE A 277 7.65 -12.17 12.63
N THR A 278 8.56 -13.12 12.62
CA THR A 278 9.05 -13.79 11.42
C THR A 278 8.63 -15.26 11.45
N TRP A 279 7.94 -15.72 10.42
CA TRP A 279 7.64 -17.13 10.21
C TRP A 279 8.86 -17.83 9.61
N THR A 280 9.13 -19.03 10.07
CA THR A 280 10.30 -19.81 9.66
C THR A 280 9.90 -21.09 8.94
N GLY A 281 10.80 -21.63 8.12
CA GLY A 281 10.51 -22.83 7.31
C GLY A 281 9.56 -22.58 6.14
N CYS A 282 9.42 -21.33 5.71
CA CYS A 282 8.56 -20.92 4.60
C CYS A 282 9.28 -20.98 3.25
N GLU A 283 8.55 -21.15 2.15
CA GLU A 283 9.06 -21.11 0.78
C GLU A 283 9.46 -19.68 0.35
N ALA A 284 8.90 -18.64 0.99
CA ALA A 284 9.29 -17.23 0.82
C ALA A 284 9.17 -16.50 2.16
N PRO A 285 9.88 -15.36 2.36
CA PRO A 285 9.82 -14.57 3.59
C PRO A 285 8.38 -14.15 3.97
N LEU A 286 8.02 -14.35 5.22
CA LEU A 286 6.77 -13.91 5.81
C LEU A 286 7.06 -13.21 7.14
N GLU A 287 6.77 -11.91 7.19
CA GLU A 287 7.00 -11.07 8.36
C GLU A 287 5.76 -10.24 8.72
N HIS A 288 5.60 -10.01 10.01
CA HIS A 288 4.61 -9.09 10.54
C HIS A 288 5.26 -8.12 11.52
N LEU A 289 5.11 -6.81 11.28
CA LEU A 289 5.44 -5.76 12.23
C LEU A 289 4.16 -5.43 13.02
N ARG A 290 4.02 -6.03 14.20
CA ARG A 290 2.94 -5.77 15.13
C ARG A 290 3.26 -4.52 15.93
N VAL A 291 2.51 -3.43 15.67
CA VAL A 291 2.69 -2.15 16.35
C VAL A 291 1.74 -2.06 17.53
N GLU A 292 2.23 -2.37 18.73
CA GLU A 292 1.44 -2.32 19.95
C GLU A 292 1.00 -0.87 20.25
N GLY A 293 -0.28 -0.67 20.46
CA GLY A 293 -0.86 0.67 20.67
C GLY A 293 -0.94 1.54 19.41
N GLY A 294 -0.39 1.09 18.28
CA GLY A 294 -0.41 1.82 17.01
C GLY A 294 -1.82 1.91 16.41
N GLY A 295 -2.09 3.00 15.71
CA GLY A 295 -3.35 3.29 15.04
C GLY A 295 -3.34 2.95 13.55
N HIS A 296 -4.35 3.49 12.84
CA HIS A 296 -4.50 3.37 11.38
C HIS A 296 -3.64 4.38 10.64
N ALA A 297 -2.35 4.16 10.60
CA ALA A 297 -1.37 5.11 10.07
C ALA A 297 -0.22 4.41 9.37
N TRP A 298 0.39 5.12 8.43
CA TRP A 298 1.70 4.74 7.90
C TRP A 298 2.77 4.98 8.99
N PRO A 299 3.71 4.05 9.19
CA PRO A 299 4.79 4.25 10.16
C PRO A 299 5.61 5.50 9.82
N ASP A 300 5.84 6.35 10.82
CA ASP A 300 6.41 7.69 10.71
C ASP A 300 5.79 8.57 9.61
N GLY A 301 4.61 8.22 9.15
CA GLY A 301 3.91 8.94 8.10
C GLY A 301 3.08 10.12 8.60
N TYR A 302 2.56 10.89 7.66
CA TYR A 302 1.68 12.02 7.96
C TYR A 302 0.36 11.57 8.57
N ALA A 303 0.00 12.15 9.72
CA ALA A 303 -1.31 11.95 10.32
C ALA A 303 -2.39 12.67 9.49
N TYR A 304 -2.93 12.00 8.46
CA TYR A 304 -3.94 12.55 7.55
C TYR A 304 -5.27 12.92 8.24
N LEU A 305 -5.49 12.41 9.45
CA LEU A 305 -6.55 12.80 10.38
C LEU A 305 -5.96 12.93 11.79
N LYS A 306 -6.76 13.47 12.72
CA LYS A 306 -6.32 13.57 14.12
C LYS A 306 -6.14 12.18 14.73
N GLU A 307 -5.11 11.99 15.55
CA GLU A 307 -4.84 10.74 16.26
C GLU A 307 -6.04 10.18 17.02
N LYS A 308 -6.89 11.03 17.62
CA LYS A 308 -8.14 10.58 18.23
C LYS A 308 -9.08 9.86 17.27
N THR A 309 -8.86 9.97 15.96
CA THR A 309 -9.67 9.39 14.89
C THR A 309 -9.03 8.16 14.29
N ILE A 310 -7.71 8.18 14.10
CA ILE A 310 -6.96 7.11 13.46
C ILE A 310 -6.05 6.34 14.43
N GLY A 311 -5.96 6.76 15.69
CA GLY A 311 -5.03 6.22 16.68
C GLY A 311 -3.62 6.84 16.55
N PRO A 312 -2.69 6.45 17.43
CA PRO A 312 -1.30 6.91 17.42
C PRO A 312 -0.56 6.52 16.14
N VAL A 313 0.30 7.41 15.65
CA VAL A 313 1.24 7.14 14.54
C VAL A 313 2.55 6.67 15.15
N PRO A 314 3.04 5.46 14.84
CA PRO A 314 4.34 4.98 15.33
C PRO A 314 5.47 5.80 14.71
N ARG A 315 6.46 6.22 15.53
CA ARG A 315 7.54 7.14 15.16
C ARG A 315 8.94 6.58 15.32
N ASP A 316 9.07 5.31 15.73
CA ASP A 316 10.39 4.69 15.94
C ASP A 316 11.10 4.30 14.64
N TRP A 317 10.33 4.14 13.58
CA TRP A 317 10.81 3.74 12.26
C TRP A 317 9.79 4.19 11.20
N GLY A 318 10.24 4.34 9.98
CA GLY A 318 9.42 4.80 8.87
C GLY A 318 9.52 3.87 7.66
N ASN A 319 9.89 4.44 6.53
CA ASN A 319 9.97 3.71 5.27
C ASN A 319 11.13 2.69 5.23
N GLU A 320 12.16 2.82 6.08
CA GLU A 320 13.37 1.99 6.03
C GLU A 320 13.08 0.49 6.22
N LEU A 321 12.21 0.10 7.16
CA LEU A 321 11.91 -1.32 7.37
C LEU A 321 11.11 -1.92 6.19
N ILE A 322 10.28 -1.09 5.55
CA ILE A 322 9.55 -1.49 4.33
C ILE A 322 10.56 -1.69 3.20
N TRP A 323 11.52 -0.76 3.04
CA TRP A 323 12.58 -0.85 2.05
C TRP A 323 13.51 -2.05 2.27
N ASP A 324 13.96 -2.25 3.51
CA ASP A 324 14.85 -3.36 3.87
C ASP A 324 14.20 -4.70 3.50
N PHE A 325 12.89 -4.83 3.73
CA PHE A 325 12.17 -6.04 3.35
C PHE A 325 12.02 -6.16 1.82
N LEU A 326 11.47 -5.15 1.14
CA LEU A 326 11.20 -5.22 -0.30
C LEU A 326 12.49 -5.33 -1.11
N GLY A 327 13.51 -4.52 -0.80
CA GLY A 327 14.78 -4.48 -1.51
C GLY A 327 15.63 -5.75 -1.39
N ALA A 328 15.33 -6.61 -0.43
CA ALA A 328 15.97 -7.91 -0.28
C ALA A 328 15.37 -9.00 -1.18
N GLN A 329 14.28 -8.71 -1.92
CA GLN A 329 13.55 -9.69 -2.72
C GLN A 329 13.80 -9.50 -4.22
N GLU A 330 13.92 -10.62 -4.93
CA GLU A 330 14.07 -10.70 -6.39
C GLU A 330 13.31 -11.93 -6.91
N LEU A 331 12.72 -11.84 -8.15
CA LEU A 331 12.00 -12.95 -8.79
C LEU A 331 12.95 -14.06 -9.24
#